data_728a5e1dfd695ab3c2f0888233356b5d
#
_entry.id   728a5e1dfd695ab3c2f0888233356b5d
#
_cell.length_a   1.000
_cell.length_b   1.000
_cell.length_c   1.000
_cell.angle_alpha   90.00
_cell.angle_beta   90.00
_cell.angle_gamma   90.00
#
_symmetry.space_group_name_H-M   'P 1'
#
loop_
_entity.id
_entity.type
_entity.pdbx_description
1 polymer ?
#
loop_
_entity_poly.entity_id
_entity_poly.type
_entity_poly.pdbx_seq_one_letter_code
_entity_poly.pdbx_strand_id
1 'polypeptide(L)'
;TATQARRASQNWVARVRSRLTACQMPVPANLTSYQHFLRFGNTMLDKIAGWRGELQLGRDVVFSPGAEAALHADDTRGKLLLASHLGDVEVCRALAQRQGSKTINALVFSENAQRFKQIMQEMAPQAGINLMPVTDIGPETAILLKEKLDRGEWIAIVGDRIAVNPQRGGEWRV
;
A
#
# COMPACT_ATOMS: atom_id res chain seq x y z
N THR A 1 -9.49 -22.79 1.91
CA THR A 1 -10.54 -23.16 2.89
C THR A 1 -10.34 -22.38 4.20
N ALA A 2 -11.39 -22.26 5.05
CA ALA A 2 -11.33 -21.61 6.36
C ALA A 2 -10.20 -22.20 7.25
N THR A 3 -9.98 -23.49 7.18
CA THR A 3 -8.89 -24.18 7.91
C THR A 3 -7.50 -23.70 7.47
N GLN A 4 -7.28 -23.50 6.18
CA GLN A 4 -6.00 -22.99 5.66
C GLN A 4 -5.76 -21.55 6.12
N ALA A 5 -6.78 -20.69 6.05
CA ALA A 5 -6.69 -19.32 6.54
C ALA A 5 -6.37 -19.25 8.04
N ARG A 6 -7.02 -20.11 8.85
CA ARG A 6 -6.74 -20.20 10.29
C ARG A 6 -5.31 -20.63 10.57
N ARG A 7 -4.80 -21.66 9.88
CA ARG A 7 -3.40 -22.10 10.01
C ARG A 7 -2.42 -21.01 9.61
N ALA A 8 -2.67 -20.33 8.50
CA ALA A 8 -1.83 -19.21 8.04
C ALA A 8 -1.75 -18.10 9.08
N SER A 9 -2.90 -17.72 9.67
CA SER A 9 -2.95 -16.71 10.73
C SER A 9 -2.21 -17.16 12.00
N GLN A 10 -2.35 -18.41 12.42
CA GLN A 10 -1.63 -18.97 13.58
C GLN A 10 -0.13 -18.93 13.35
N ASN A 11 0.32 -19.35 12.16
CA ASN A 11 1.75 -19.30 11.80
C ASN A 11 2.30 -17.89 11.76
N TRP A 12 1.50 -16.91 11.27
CA TRP A 12 1.88 -15.51 11.27
C TRP A 12 2.04 -14.98 12.69
N VAL A 13 1.07 -15.22 13.57
CA VAL A 13 1.11 -14.82 14.99
C VAL A 13 2.33 -15.41 15.69
N ALA A 14 2.62 -16.69 15.47
CA ALA A 14 3.79 -17.36 16.04
C ALA A 14 5.10 -16.70 15.59
N ARG A 15 5.24 -16.41 14.29
CA ARG A 15 6.43 -15.74 13.74
C ARG A 15 6.61 -14.32 14.30
N VAL A 16 5.54 -13.54 14.37
CA VAL A 16 5.61 -12.18 14.94
C VAL A 16 6.01 -12.24 16.41
N ARG A 17 5.41 -13.13 17.18
CA ARG A 17 5.76 -13.33 18.58
C ARG A 17 7.24 -13.68 18.76
N SER A 18 7.74 -14.65 17.99
CA SER A 18 9.15 -15.05 18.02
C SER A 18 10.09 -13.88 17.69
N ARG A 19 9.76 -13.08 16.66
CA ARG A 19 10.56 -11.92 16.28
C ARG A 19 10.56 -10.82 17.34
N LEU A 20 9.41 -10.51 17.93
CA LEU A 20 9.33 -9.52 19.01
C LEU A 20 10.17 -9.97 20.21
N THR A 21 10.10 -11.25 20.57
CA THR A 21 10.93 -11.82 21.65
C THR A 21 12.42 -11.74 21.31
N ALA A 22 12.81 -12.07 20.08
CA ALA A 22 14.22 -12.00 19.66
C ALA A 22 14.76 -10.54 19.68
N CYS A 23 13.90 -9.56 19.37
CA CYS A 23 14.24 -8.13 19.44
C CYS A 23 14.07 -7.54 20.85
N GLN A 24 13.80 -8.34 21.87
CA GLN A 24 13.53 -7.91 23.25
C GLN A 24 12.38 -6.89 23.36
N MET A 25 11.43 -6.96 22.41
CA MET A 25 10.25 -6.10 22.41
C MET A 25 9.09 -6.77 23.17
N PRO A 26 8.25 -6.00 23.86
CA PRO A 26 7.10 -6.56 24.54
C PRO A 26 6.12 -7.21 23.55
N VAL A 27 5.69 -8.43 23.84
CA VAL A 27 4.68 -9.14 23.05
C VAL A 27 3.28 -8.69 23.52
N PRO A 28 2.47 -8.05 22.66
CA PRO A 28 1.13 -7.63 23.05
C PRO A 28 0.26 -8.81 23.48
N ALA A 29 -0.46 -8.68 24.60
CA ALA A 29 -1.35 -9.70 25.12
C ALA A 29 -2.46 -10.09 24.12
N ASN A 30 -2.89 -9.14 23.31
CA ASN A 30 -3.93 -9.31 22.29
C ASN A 30 -3.40 -9.82 20.92
N LEU A 31 -2.14 -10.25 20.83
CA LEU A 31 -1.58 -10.85 19.63
C LEU A 31 -2.12 -12.27 19.46
N THR A 32 -3.31 -12.39 18.90
CA THR A 32 -4.03 -13.64 18.66
C THR A 32 -4.50 -13.75 17.21
N SER A 33 -4.79 -14.95 16.72
CA SER A 33 -5.35 -15.17 15.38
C SER A 33 -6.70 -14.48 15.20
N TYR A 34 -7.52 -14.43 16.26
CA TYR A 34 -8.81 -13.73 16.23
C TYR A 34 -8.60 -12.22 15.98
N GLN A 35 -7.72 -11.59 16.74
CA GLN A 35 -7.41 -10.17 16.55
C GLN A 35 -6.76 -9.89 15.19
N HIS A 36 -5.97 -10.81 14.67
CA HIS A 36 -5.40 -10.69 13.33
C HIS A 36 -6.51 -10.68 12.27
N PHE A 37 -7.48 -11.60 12.32
CA PHE A 37 -8.62 -11.62 11.40
C PHE A 37 -9.51 -10.38 11.55
N LEU A 38 -9.79 -9.96 12.77
CA LEU A 38 -10.60 -8.78 13.03
C LEU A 38 -9.95 -7.52 12.43
N ARG A 39 -8.66 -7.34 12.65
CA ARG A 39 -7.91 -6.21 12.05
C ARG A 39 -7.87 -6.27 10.53
N PHE A 40 -7.68 -7.47 9.97
CA PHE A 40 -7.73 -7.66 8.53
C PHE A 40 -9.11 -7.28 7.96
N GLY A 41 -10.20 -7.72 8.61
CA GLY A 41 -11.56 -7.36 8.22
C GLY A 41 -11.80 -5.85 8.27
N ASN A 42 -11.38 -5.19 9.35
CA ASN A 42 -11.49 -3.73 9.48
C ASN A 42 -10.70 -3.01 8.37
N THR A 43 -9.46 -3.44 8.09
CA THR A 43 -8.67 -2.88 6.99
C THR A 43 -9.38 -3.02 5.63
N MET A 44 -10.10 -4.13 5.39
CA MET A 44 -10.89 -4.27 4.16
C MET A 44 -12.06 -3.30 4.09
N LEU A 45 -12.75 -3.09 5.22
CA LEU A 45 -13.84 -2.10 5.30
C LEU A 45 -13.32 -0.68 5.10
N ASP A 46 -12.20 -0.33 5.72
CA ASP A 46 -11.56 0.98 5.58
C ASP A 46 -11.17 1.25 4.12
N LYS A 47 -10.65 0.24 3.41
CA LYS A 47 -10.36 0.33 1.96
C LYS A 47 -11.60 0.63 1.15
N ILE A 48 -12.68 -0.11 1.38
CA ILE A 48 -13.96 0.08 0.69
C ILE A 48 -14.49 1.49 0.95
N ALA A 49 -14.51 1.92 2.21
CA ALA A 49 -14.94 3.26 2.59
C ALA A 49 -14.06 4.35 1.94
N GLY A 50 -12.74 4.13 1.88
CA GLY A 50 -11.80 5.03 1.19
C GLY A 50 -12.10 5.14 -0.31
N TRP A 51 -12.30 4.01 -0.98
CA TRP A 51 -12.60 3.97 -2.42
C TRP A 51 -13.94 4.63 -2.75
N ARG A 52 -14.95 4.44 -1.91
CA ARG A 52 -16.27 5.09 -2.06
C ARG A 52 -16.25 6.56 -1.68
N GLY A 53 -15.15 7.02 -1.10
CA GLY A 53 -15.01 8.39 -0.67
C GLY A 53 -15.80 8.73 0.59
N GLU A 54 -16.11 7.76 1.41
CA GLU A 54 -16.87 7.92 2.67
C GLU A 54 -15.99 8.41 3.82
N LEU A 55 -14.66 8.20 3.73
CA LEU A 55 -13.72 8.68 4.73
C LEU A 55 -13.58 10.22 4.69
N GLN A 56 -13.66 10.84 5.84
CA GLN A 56 -13.55 12.29 6.00
C GLN A 56 -12.25 12.66 6.72
N LEU A 57 -11.53 13.63 6.13
CA LEU A 57 -10.37 14.22 6.78
C LEU A 57 -10.81 15.01 8.02
N GLY A 58 -10.03 14.92 9.06
CA GLY A 58 -10.30 15.55 10.36
C GLY A 58 -11.21 14.75 11.27
N ARG A 59 -12.08 13.87 10.73
CA ARG A 59 -12.93 12.97 11.50
C ARG A 59 -12.38 11.55 11.56
N ASP A 60 -12.19 10.94 10.40
CA ASP A 60 -11.81 9.52 10.29
C ASP A 60 -10.30 9.36 10.08
N VAL A 61 -9.68 10.36 9.46
CA VAL A 61 -8.24 10.40 9.19
C VAL A 61 -7.67 11.75 9.59
N VAL A 62 -6.62 11.72 10.39
CA VAL A 62 -5.90 12.92 10.84
C VAL A 62 -4.46 12.85 10.33
N PHE A 63 -4.03 13.86 9.60
CA PHE A 63 -2.64 14.00 9.19
C PHE A 63 -1.82 14.67 10.30
N SER A 64 -0.56 14.27 10.42
CA SER A 64 0.39 15.11 11.16
C SER A 64 0.60 16.44 10.42
N PRO A 65 0.89 17.53 11.12
CA PRO A 65 1.08 18.84 10.48
C PRO A 65 2.10 18.85 9.34
N GLY A 66 3.19 18.09 9.47
CA GLY A 66 4.19 17.95 8.41
C GLY A 66 3.71 17.14 7.20
N ALA A 67 2.90 16.10 7.41
CA ALA A 67 2.36 15.29 6.33
C ALA A 67 1.32 16.09 5.51
N GLU A 68 0.47 16.85 6.18
CA GLU A 68 -0.51 17.70 5.52
C GLU A 68 0.19 18.79 4.67
N ALA A 69 1.19 19.46 5.22
CA ALA A 69 1.98 20.44 4.47
C ALA A 69 2.68 19.83 3.25
N ALA A 70 3.22 18.60 3.35
CA ALA A 70 3.87 17.92 2.25
C ALA A 70 2.88 17.51 1.13
N LEU A 71 1.64 17.17 1.48
CA LEU A 71 0.59 16.85 0.51
C LEU A 71 0.08 18.09 -0.21
N HIS A 72 -0.08 19.21 0.52
CA HIS A 72 -0.60 20.47 -0.01
C HIS A 72 0.48 21.38 -0.60
N ALA A 73 1.75 21.03 -0.49
CA ALA A 73 2.79 21.81 -1.16
C ALA A 73 2.46 21.93 -2.64
N ASP A 74 2.24 23.17 -3.09
CA ASP A 74 1.97 23.51 -4.49
C ASP A 74 3.25 23.33 -5.31
N ASP A 75 3.56 22.06 -5.52
CA ASP A 75 4.74 21.63 -6.29
C ASP A 75 4.26 21.08 -7.62
N THR A 76 4.57 21.77 -8.68
CA THR A 76 4.26 21.37 -10.05
C THR A 76 5.03 20.14 -10.48
N ARG A 77 6.09 19.78 -9.75
CA ARG A 77 6.89 18.58 -10.01
C ARG A 77 6.17 17.31 -9.57
N GLY A 78 6.50 16.21 -10.23
CA GLY A 78 6.08 14.88 -9.80
C GLY A 78 6.70 14.48 -8.47
N LYS A 79 6.03 13.58 -7.73
CA LYS A 79 6.51 13.07 -6.44
C LYS A 79 6.65 11.56 -6.48
N LEU A 80 7.74 11.04 -5.90
CA LEU A 80 7.91 9.63 -5.62
C LEU A 80 7.45 9.35 -4.19
N LEU A 81 6.36 8.60 -4.06
CA LEU A 81 5.78 8.17 -2.79
C LEU A 81 6.32 6.78 -2.45
N LEU A 82 7.28 6.72 -1.53
CA LEU A 82 7.79 5.46 -1.01
C LEU A 82 7.02 5.09 0.25
N ALA A 83 6.30 3.99 0.19
CA ALA A 83 5.46 3.49 1.27
C ALA A 83 5.94 2.12 1.78
N SER A 84 5.41 1.69 2.92
CA SER A 84 5.56 0.35 3.48
C SER A 84 4.19 -0.24 3.81
N HIS A 85 4.09 -1.57 3.97
CA HIS A 85 2.86 -2.23 4.44
C HIS A 85 2.63 -2.03 5.94
N LEU A 86 2.84 -0.81 6.42
CA LEU A 86 2.51 -0.38 7.77
C LEU A 86 1.23 0.46 7.72
N GLY A 87 0.12 -0.11 8.19
CA GLY A 87 -1.19 0.53 8.05
C GLY A 87 -1.85 0.28 6.70
N ASP A 88 -2.74 1.17 6.29
CA ASP A 88 -3.51 1.07 5.05
C ASP A 88 -3.08 2.11 4.01
N VAL A 89 -2.17 1.70 3.14
CA VAL A 89 -1.66 2.54 2.04
C VAL A 89 -2.77 2.94 1.06
N GLU A 90 -3.81 2.09 0.89
CA GLU A 90 -4.93 2.37 0.00
C GLU A 90 -5.80 3.52 0.50
N VAL A 91 -6.00 3.61 1.82
CA VAL A 91 -6.70 4.75 2.44
C VAL A 91 -5.91 6.03 2.21
N CYS A 92 -4.59 6.03 2.46
CA CYS A 92 -3.75 7.19 2.20
C CYS A 92 -3.83 7.65 0.74
N ARG A 93 -3.84 6.70 -0.18
CA ARG A 93 -3.95 6.97 -1.61
C ARG A 93 -5.32 7.57 -1.98
N ALA A 94 -6.41 6.98 -1.49
CA ALA A 94 -7.77 7.46 -1.76
C ALA A 94 -7.96 8.89 -1.27
N LEU A 95 -7.37 9.24 -0.14
CA LEU A 95 -7.43 10.60 0.41
C LEU A 95 -6.56 11.59 -0.38
N ALA A 96 -5.36 11.19 -0.80
CA ALA A 96 -4.50 12.04 -1.62
C ALA A 96 -5.15 12.42 -2.97
N GLN A 97 -5.92 11.50 -3.56
CA GLN A 97 -6.64 11.76 -4.82
C GLN A 97 -7.79 12.76 -4.66
N ARG A 98 -8.47 12.76 -3.51
CA ARG A 98 -9.58 13.69 -3.27
C ARG A 98 -9.13 15.14 -3.11
N GLN A 99 -7.88 15.36 -2.72
CA GLN A 99 -7.32 16.68 -2.45
C GLN A 99 -6.65 17.34 -3.65
N GLY A 100 -6.43 16.60 -4.73
CA GLY A 100 -5.82 17.15 -5.93
C GLY A 100 -6.02 16.27 -7.14
N SER A 101 -6.11 16.88 -8.31
CA SER A 101 -6.28 16.21 -9.60
C SER A 101 -5.00 15.50 -10.11
N LYS A 102 -4.11 15.11 -9.21
CA LYS A 102 -2.83 14.49 -9.60
C LYS A 102 -3.02 13.03 -9.99
N THR A 103 -2.50 12.66 -11.14
CA THR A 103 -2.45 11.28 -11.58
C THR A 103 -1.45 10.49 -10.73
N ILE A 104 -1.90 9.41 -10.11
CA ILE A 104 -1.04 8.51 -9.33
C ILE A 104 -0.78 7.24 -10.13
N ASN A 105 0.49 6.93 -10.35
CA ASN A 105 0.96 5.71 -10.98
C ASN A 105 1.45 4.77 -9.88
N ALA A 106 0.70 3.72 -9.59
CA ALA A 106 1.06 2.75 -8.56
C ALA A 106 1.78 1.56 -9.18
N LEU A 107 3.00 1.28 -8.70
CA LEU A 107 3.75 0.10 -9.08
C LEU A 107 3.23 -1.10 -8.31
N VAL A 108 2.76 -2.13 -9.03
CA VAL A 108 2.13 -3.30 -8.45
C VAL A 108 2.67 -4.60 -9.05
N PHE A 109 2.66 -5.68 -8.27
CA PHE A 109 3.03 -6.99 -8.79
C PHE A 109 1.97 -7.51 -9.76
N SER A 110 2.38 -7.98 -10.94
CA SER A 110 1.49 -8.22 -12.10
C SER A 110 0.37 -9.22 -11.89
N GLU A 111 0.61 -10.30 -11.14
CA GLU A 111 -0.42 -11.33 -10.93
C GLU A 111 -1.66 -10.81 -10.23
N ASN A 112 -1.50 -9.78 -9.40
CA ASN A 112 -2.59 -9.14 -8.69
C ASN A 112 -3.11 -7.87 -9.39
N ALA A 113 -2.35 -7.32 -10.33
CA ALA A 113 -2.67 -6.04 -10.97
C ALA A 113 -3.99 -6.09 -11.74
N GLN A 114 -4.24 -7.17 -12.49
CA GLN A 114 -5.46 -7.30 -13.28
C GLN A 114 -6.71 -7.44 -12.42
N ARG A 115 -6.65 -8.29 -11.39
CA ARG A 115 -7.77 -8.47 -10.44
C ARG A 115 -8.04 -7.18 -9.68
N PHE A 116 -6.98 -6.52 -9.23
CA PHE A 116 -7.10 -5.26 -8.53
C PHE A 116 -7.67 -4.16 -9.43
N LYS A 117 -7.24 -4.10 -10.70
CA LYS A 117 -7.78 -3.16 -11.69
C LYS A 117 -9.28 -3.35 -11.92
N GLN A 118 -9.74 -4.60 -12.05
CA GLN A 118 -11.16 -4.90 -12.19
C GLN A 118 -11.97 -4.42 -10.99
N ILE A 119 -11.54 -4.78 -9.78
CA ILE A 119 -12.19 -4.35 -8.54
C ILE A 119 -12.23 -2.82 -8.45
N MET A 120 -11.14 -2.15 -8.77
CA MET A 120 -11.07 -0.70 -8.74
C MET A 120 -11.97 -0.03 -9.78
N GLN A 121 -12.07 -0.58 -10.99
CA GLN A 121 -12.97 -0.07 -12.03
C GLN A 121 -14.44 -0.21 -11.65
N GLU A 122 -14.81 -1.29 -10.94
CA GLU A 122 -16.17 -1.50 -10.46
C GLU A 122 -16.52 -0.63 -9.26
N MET A 123 -15.60 -0.49 -8.31
CA MET A 123 -15.87 0.17 -7.02
C MET A 123 -15.53 1.66 -7.01
N ALA A 124 -14.60 2.11 -7.82
CA ALA A 124 -14.11 3.48 -7.85
C ALA A 124 -13.70 3.92 -9.27
N PRO A 125 -14.65 4.00 -10.22
CA PRO A 125 -14.35 4.35 -11.61
C PRO A 125 -13.74 5.75 -11.78
N GLN A 126 -13.95 6.62 -10.80
CA GLN A 126 -13.40 7.99 -10.76
C GLN A 126 -11.97 8.06 -10.19
N ALA A 127 -11.45 6.96 -9.66
CA ALA A 127 -10.09 6.94 -9.13
C ALA A 127 -9.10 6.93 -10.29
N GLY A 128 -8.50 8.07 -10.59
CA GLY A 128 -7.49 8.27 -11.64
C GLY A 128 -6.15 7.56 -11.33
N ILE A 129 -6.19 6.21 -11.17
CA ILE A 129 -5.05 5.40 -10.81
C ILE A 129 -4.58 4.61 -12.01
N ASN A 130 -3.33 4.81 -12.38
CA ASN A 130 -2.65 3.96 -13.33
C ASN A 130 -1.88 2.88 -12.57
N LEU A 131 -2.27 1.62 -12.77
CA LEU A 131 -1.51 0.48 -12.25
C LEU A 131 -0.42 0.12 -13.24
N MET A 132 0.82 0.16 -12.78
CA MET A 132 2.00 -0.20 -13.56
C MET A 132 2.56 -1.54 -13.04
N PRO A 133 2.55 -2.61 -13.85
CA PRO A 133 3.11 -3.89 -13.44
C PRO A 133 4.63 -3.80 -13.31
N VAL A 134 5.19 -4.38 -12.24
CA VAL A 134 6.64 -4.41 -11.95
C VAL A 134 7.31 -5.73 -12.30
N THR A 135 6.77 -6.48 -13.26
CA THR A 135 7.32 -7.80 -13.64
C THR A 135 8.68 -7.71 -14.32
N ASP A 136 8.89 -6.67 -15.12
CA ASP A 136 10.11 -6.47 -15.91
C ASP A 136 10.56 -5.01 -15.80
N ILE A 137 11.17 -4.68 -14.65
CA ILE A 137 11.75 -3.35 -14.46
C ILE A 137 13.11 -3.32 -15.16
N GLY A 138 13.18 -2.57 -16.24
CA GLY A 138 14.37 -2.30 -17.02
C GLY A 138 14.66 -0.80 -17.15
N PRO A 139 15.70 -0.45 -17.92
CA PRO A 139 16.03 0.95 -18.20
C PRO A 139 14.84 1.75 -18.79
N GLU A 140 14.04 1.11 -19.64
CA GLU A 140 12.86 1.74 -20.26
C GLU A 140 11.81 2.13 -19.20
N THR A 141 11.65 1.28 -18.18
CA THR A 141 10.74 1.59 -17.05
C THR A 141 11.23 2.83 -16.30
N ALA A 142 12.53 2.94 -16.06
CA ALA A 142 13.11 4.11 -15.39
C ALA A 142 12.91 5.40 -16.20
N ILE A 143 13.08 5.34 -17.52
CA ILE A 143 12.82 6.47 -18.42
C ILE A 143 11.35 6.87 -18.36
N LEU A 144 10.44 5.91 -18.48
CA LEU A 144 9.01 6.16 -18.40
C LEU A 144 8.58 6.77 -17.05
N LEU A 145 9.14 6.28 -15.95
CA LEU A 145 8.86 6.85 -14.61
C LEU A 145 9.38 8.29 -14.51
N LYS A 146 10.57 8.55 -15.06
CA LYS A 146 11.12 9.91 -15.11
C LYS A 146 10.22 10.85 -15.89
N GLU A 147 9.80 10.47 -17.10
CA GLU A 147 8.89 11.28 -17.92
C GLU A 147 7.58 11.60 -17.20
N LYS A 148 7.02 10.64 -16.45
CA LYS A 148 5.82 10.84 -15.64
C LYS A 148 6.06 11.87 -14.53
N LEU A 149 7.18 11.77 -13.82
CA LEU A 149 7.58 12.74 -12.79
C LEU A 149 7.77 14.14 -13.40
N ASP A 150 8.40 14.24 -14.57
CA ASP A 150 8.61 15.52 -15.27
C ASP A 150 7.27 16.18 -15.70
N ARG A 151 6.22 15.39 -15.95
CA ARG A 151 4.87 15.86 -16.19
C ARG A 151 4.07 16.22 -14.92
N GLY A 152 4.69 16.13 -13.75
CA GLY A 152 4.05 16.39 -12.47
C GLY A 152 3.15 15.26 -11.96
N GLU A 153 3.22 14.07 -12.58
CA GLU A 153 2.51 12.87 -12.08
C GLU A 153 3.20 12.29 -10.85
N TRP A 154 2.43 11.63 -10.00
CA TRP A 154 2.99 10.96 -8.82
C TRP A 154 3.21 9.49 -9.10
N ILE A 155 4.29 8.95 -8.53
CA ILE A 155 4.62 7.52 -8.58
C ILE A 155 4.55 6.98 -7.17
N ALA A 156 3.79 5.91 -6.95
CA ALA A 156 3.69 5.25 -5.66
C ALA A 156 4.28 3.84 -5.73
N ILE A 157 5.19 3.53 -4.80
CA ILE A 157 5.77 2.21 -4.64
C ILE A 157 5.74 1.80 -3.18
N VAL A 158 5.32 0.56 -2.91
CA VAL A 158 5.44 -0.05 -1.59
C VAL A 158 6.73 -0.88 -1.59
N GLY A 159 7.77 -0.35 -0.95
CA GLY A 159 9.16 -0.81 -1.09
C GLY A 159 9.67 -1.70 0.04
N ASP A 160 8.82 -2.15 0.96
CA ASP A 160 9.19 -3.00 2.10
C ASP A 160 9.14 -4.51 1.81
N ARG A 161 8.85 -4.89 0.57
CA ARG A 161 8.87 -6.28 0.11
C ARG A 161 9.68 -6.41 -1.17
N ILE A 162 10.38 -7.53 -1.29
CA ILE A 162 11.03 -7.88 -2.56
C ILE A 162 9.98 -8.35 -3.55
N ALA A 163 10.12 -7.95 -4.83
CA ALA A 163 9.39 -8.58 -5.91
C ALA A 163 9.74 -10.08 -5.93
N VAL A 164 8.74 -10.93 -5.85
CA VAL A 164 8.94 -12.39 -5.86
C VAL A 164 9.31 -12.79 -7.30
N ASN A 165 10.60 -12.66 -7.62
CA ASN A 165 11.15 -13.29 -8.82
C ASN A 165 12.04 -14.45 -8.36
N PRO A 166 11.62 -15.72 -8.54
CA PRO A 166 12.41 -16.89 -8.13
C PRO A 166 13.77 -16.99 -8.84
N GLN A 167 13.94 -16.30 -9.97
CA GLN A 167 15.14 -16.34 -10.79
C GLN A 167 16.16 -15.23 -10.48
N ARG A 168 15.76 -14.18 -9.77
CA ARG A 168 16.64 -13.13 -9.27
C ARG A 168 16.67 -13.20 -7.75
N GLY A 169 17.42 -14.14 -7.21
CA GLY A 169 17.65 -14.26 -5.78
C GLY A 169 18.18 -12.96 -5.20
N GLY A 170 17.32 -12.14 -4.66
CA GLY A 170 17.70 -10.99 -3.85
C GLY A 170 18.13 -11.49 -2.49
N GLU A 171 19.43 -11.51 -2.20
CA GLU A 171 19.92 -11.68 -0.84
C GLU A 171 19.59 -10.44 -0.03
N TRP A 172 18.83 -10.61 1.04
CA TRP A 172 18.72 -9.61 2.08
C TRP A 172 20.04 -9.56 2.85
N ARG A 173 20.73 -8.45 2.81
CA ARG A 173 21.73 -8.12 3.82
C ARG A 173 21.10 -7.16 4.81
N VAL A 174 20.90 -7.66 6.03
CA VAL A 174 20.58 -6.85 7.20
C VAL A 174 21.90 -6.28 7.74
#